data_d32d46ca216993e7c10a1de26ee262ed
#
_entry.id   d32d46ca216993e7c10a1de26ee262ed
#
_cell.length_a   1.000
_cell.length_b   1.000
_cell.length_c   1.000
_cell.angle_alpha   90.00
_cell.angle_beta   90.00
_cell.angle_gamma   90.00
#
_symmetry.space_group_name_H-M   'P 1'
#
loop_
_entity.id
_entity.type
_entity.pdbx_description
1 polymer ?
#
loop_
_entity_poly.entity_id
_entity_poly.type
_entity_poly.pdbx_seq_one_letter_code
_entity_poly.pdbx_strand_id
1 'polypeptide(L)'
;VSAYFHSGEKDTPKQEAKMAHLPRIGTRMAELIAEEAAGGISSLVCGDFNVVRSEADIKNWKPNHNKRAGVLDEEIAFLNQWVVEGWRDAVRDLAGDVQGPYSWWSWRGQAFVNNAGWRIDYQYATPALGERARSFAIGRADEYAERFSDHAPVSVTYEI
;
A
#
# COMPACT_ATOMS: atom_id res chain seq x y z
N VAL A 1 -3.39 12.96 -4.63
CA VAL A 1 -2.94 12.18 -5.80
C VAL A 1 -3.54 10.79 -5.73
N SER A 2 -4.21 10.33 -6.80
CA SER A 2 -4.63 8.94 -6.95
C SER A 2 -3.63 8.21 -7.84
N ALA A 3 -3.20 7.01 -7.44
CA ALA A 3 -2.17 6.24 -8.11
C ALA A 3 -2.59 4.78 -8.29
N TYR A 4 -2.21 4.21 -9.42
CA TYR A 4 -2.28 2.78 -9.67
C TYR A 4 -0.91 2.31 -10.20
N PHE A 5 -0.24 1.44 -9.46
CA PHE A 5 1.07 0.95 -9.85
C PHE A 5 0.93 -0.35 -10.65
N HIS A 6 1.88 -0.56 -11.55
CA HIS A 6 1.92 -1.82 -12.29
C HIS A 6 1.97 -3.03 -11.33
N SER A 7 1.18 -4.05 -11.59
CA SER A 7 1.22 -5.28 -10.79
C SER A 7 2.57 -5.98 -10.90
N GLY A 8 3.20 -5.89 -12.07
CA GLY A 8 4.45 -6.60 -12.34
C GLY A 8 4.23 -8.11 -12.53
N GLU A 9 5.28 -8.78 -12.93
CA GLU A 9 5.38 -10.24 -12.98
C GLU A 9 6.87 -10.58 -12.98
N LYS A 10 7.32 -11.26 -11.91
CA LYS A 10 8.74 -11.54 -11.69
C LYS A 10 9.39 -12.18 -12.92
N ASP A 11 10.61 -11.75 -13.25
CA ASP A 11 11.42 -12.23 -14.39
C ASP A 11 10.77 -11.99 -15.77
N THR A 12 9.96 -10.93 -15.91
CA THR A 12 9.34 -10.55 -17.19
C THR A 12 9.51 -9.06 -17.47
N PRO A 13 9.28 -8.61 -18.74
CA PRO A 13 9.27 -7.19 -19.09
C PRO A 13 8.26 -6.35 -18.29
N LYS A 14 7.19 -6.95 -17.76
CA LYS A 14 6.23 -6.25 -16.88
C LYS A 14 6.88 -5.84 -15.57
N GLN A 15 7.75 -6.68 -15.01
CA GLN A 15 8.51 -6.34 -13.81
C GLN A 15 9.53 -5.24 -14.08
N GLU A 16 10.21 -5.31 -15.21
CA GLU A 16 11.15 -4.28 -15.64
C GLU A 16 10.46 -2.91 -15.77
N ALA A 17 9.26 -2.88 -16.40
CA ALA A 17 8.46 -1.67 -16.53
C ALA A 17 8.04 -1.10 -15.16
N LYS A 18 7.64 -1.96 -14.22
CA LYS A 18 7.32 -1.57 -12.84
C LYS A 18 8.55 -0.95 -12.16
N MET A 19 9.68 -1.61 -12.20
CA MET A 19 10.92 -1.15 -11.57
C MET A 19 11.44 0.15 -12.20
N ALA A 20 11.26 0.36 -13.49
CA ALA A 20 11.59 1.61 -14.16
C ALA A 20 10.66 2.78 -13.76
N HIS A 21 9.44 2.48 -13.33
CA HIS A 21 8.46 3.49 -12.91
C HIS A 21 8.67 3.95 -11.45
N LEU A 22 9.04 3.05 -10.54
CA LEU A 22 9.16 3.35 -9.10
C LEU A 22 10.09 4.54 -8.78
N PRO A 23 11.28 4.71 -9.38
CA PRO A 23 12.12 5.88 -9.12
C PRO A 23 11.47 7.21 -9.53
N ARG A 24 10.68 7.21 -10.62
CA ARG A 24 9.94 8.42 -11.06
C ARG A 24 8.86 8.81 -10.07
N ILE A 25 8.17 7.81 -9.51
CA ILE A 25 7.20 8.04 -8.43
C ILE A 25 7.94 8.57 -7.20
N GLY A 26 9.07 7.96 -6.82
CA GLY A 26 9.90 8.40 -5.70
C GLY A 26 10.32 9.88 -5.82
N THR A 27 10.70 10.32 -7.02
CA THR A 27 10.98 11.75 -7.27
C THR A 27 9.76 12.62 -6.95
N ARG A 28 8.56 12.25 -7.44
CA ARG A 28 7.34 13.03 -7.14
C ARG A 28 6.97 12.98 -5.65
N MET A 29 7.17 11.86 -5.00
CA MET A 29 6.96 11.74 -3.55
C MET A 29 7.90 12.70 -2.78
N ALA A 30 9.18 12.77 -3.15
CA ALA A 30 10.14 13.69 -2.52
C ALA A 30 9.76 15.17 -2.75
N GLU A 31 9.30 15.53 -3.96
CA GLU A 31 8.80 16.88 -4.26
C GLU A 31 7.63 17.28 -3.34
N LEU A 32 6.64 16.40 -3.16
CA LEU A 32 5.47 16.67 -2.33
C LEU A 32 5.82 16.87 -0.84
N ILE A 33 6.77 16.09 -0.31
CA ILE A 33 7.31 16.31 1.04
C ILE A 33 8.00 17.67 1.13
N ALA A 34 8.82 18.03 0.14
CA ALA A 34 9.51 19.31 0.11
C ALA A 34 8.52 20.50 -0.02
N GLU A 35 7.45 20.35 -0.80
CA GLU A 35 6.37 21.34 -0.92
C GLU A 35 5.72 21.64 0.44
N GLU A 36 5.36 20.61 1.22
CA GLU A 36 4.82 20.82 2.59
C GLU A 36 5.84 21.44 3.53
N ALA A 37 7.08 20.96 3.51
CA ALA A 37 8.16 21.49 4.37
C ALA A 37 8.48 22.96 4.07
N ALA A 38 8.25 23.43 2.86
CA ALA A 38 8.38 24.83 2.46
C ALA A 38 7.15 25.70 2.84
N GLY A 39 6.19 25.17 3.61
CA GLY A 39 4.97 25.85 3.99
C GLY A 39 3.84 25.76 2.95
N GLY A 40 3.95 24.84 2.01
CA GLY A 40 2.90 24.52 1.03
C GLY A 40 1.79 23.64 1.61
N ILE A 41 0.98 23.10 0.72
CA ILE A 41 -0.18 22.27 1.11
C ILE A 41 0.27 20.84 1.48
N SER A 42 -0.42 20.24 2.44
CA SER A 42 -0.31 18.82 2.74
C SER A 42 -0.81 17.96 1.58
N SER A 43 -0.20 16.82 1.39
CA SER A 43 -0.52 15.91 0.28
C SER A 43 -0.92 14.52 0.78
N LEU A 44 -1.87 13.91 0.06
CA LEU A 44 -2.28 12.53 0.19
C LEU A 44 -2.04 11.81 -1.14
N VAL A 45 -1.30 10.71 -1.11
CA VAL A 45 -1.13 9.79 -2.24
C VAL A 45 -1.78 8.48 -1.89
N CYS A 46 -2.82 8.09 -2.62
CA CYS A 46 -3.62 6.90 -2.34
C CYS A 46 -3.85 6.06 -3.59
N GLY A 47 -4.07 4.76 -3.38
CA GLY A 47 -4.42 3.81 -4.44
C GLY A 47 -3.78 2.44 -4.25
N ASP A 48 -3.88 1.62 -5.31
CA ASP A 48 -3.26 0.30 -5.37
C ASP A 48 -1.79 0.42 -5.82
N PHE A 49 -0.88 0.09 -4.92
CA PHE A 49 0.56 0.14 -5.19
C PHE A 49 1.13 -1.22 -5.61
N ASN A 50 0.30 -2.27 -5.57
CA ASN A 50 0.69 -3.62 -5.96
C ASN A 50 1.99 -4.13 -5.28
N VAL A 51 2.32 -3.63 -4.09
CA VAL A 51 3.48 -4.00 -3.28
C VAL A 51 3.08 -4.06 -1.81
N VAL A 52 3.46 -5.12 -1.11
CA VAL A 52 3.41 -5.16 0.35
C VAL A 52 4.65 -4.47 0.93
N ARG A 53 4.53 -3.83 2.09
CA ARG A 53 5.65 -3.10 2.71
C ARG A 53 6.44 -3.95 3.71
N SER A 54 5.81 -4.98 4.25
CA SER A 54 6.42 -5.85 5.27
C SER A 54 5.75 -7.22 5.33
N GLU A 55 6.31 -8.13 6.13
CA GLU A 55 5.71 -9.44 6.43
C GLU A 55 4.32 -9.30 7.05
N ALA A 56 4.06 -8.26 7.84
CA ALA A 56 2.75 -7.99 8.43
C ALA A 56 1.67 -7.68 7.39
N ASP A 57 2.04 -7.27 6.19
CA ASP A 57 1.12 -6.86 5.12
C ASP A 57 0.65 -8.00 4.22
N ILE A 58 1.07 -9.23 4.50
CA ILE A 58 0.70 -10.41 3.72
C ILE A 58 0.57 -11.65 4.60
N LYS A 59 -0.53 -12.38 4.48
CA LYS A 59 -0.75 -13.60 5.27
C LYS A 59 0.28 -14.70 4.98
N ASN A 60 0.59 -14.92 3.72
CA ASN A 60 1.45 -16.01 3.27
C ASN A 60 2.83 -15.48 2.83
N TRP A 61 3.59 -14.85 3.73
CA TRP A 61 4.90 -14.27 3.46
C TRP A 61 5.89 -15.27 2.85
N LYS A 62 6.23 -16.34 3.57
CA LYS A 62 7.30 -17.29 3.19
C LYS A 62 7.17 -17.87 1.77
N PRO A 63 5.99 -18.30 1.29
CA PRO A 63 5.86 -18.82 -0.06
C PRO A 63 5.91 -17.73 -1.16
N ASN A 64 5.74 -16.45 -0.83
CA ASN A 64 5.68 -15.36 -1.79
C ASN A 64 6.93 -14.46 -1.80
N HIS A 65 7.60 -14.29 -0.66
CA HIS A 65 8.75 -13.41 -0.50
C HIS A 65 9.88 -13.76 -1.49
N ASN A 66 10.30 -12.77 -2.27
CA ASN A 66 11.27 -12.86 -3.36
C ASN A 66 10.91 -13.87 -4.48
N LYS A 67 9.67 -14.32 -4.53
CA LYS A 67 9.18 -15.24 -5.57
C LYS A 67 8.08 -14.65 -6.43
N ARG A 68 7.36 -13.64 -5.92
CA ARG A 68 6.26 -12.97 -6.63
C ARG A 68 6.47 -11.46 -6.66
N ALA A 69 6.08 -10.85 -7.78
CA ALA A 69 5.92 -9.41 -7.87
C ALA A 69 5.00 -8.89 -6.74
N GLY A 70 5.32 -7.74 -6.21
CA GLY A 70 4.65 -7.17 -5.03
C GLY A 70 5.22 -7.64 -3.70
N VAL A 71 6.11 -8.64 -3.70
CA VAL A 71 6.76 -9.19 -2.49
C VAL A 71 8.28 -9.36 -2.71
N LEU A 72 8.87 -8.57 -3.60
CA LEU A 72 10.30 -8.55 -3.85
C LEU A 72 10.97 -7.49 -2.98
N ASP A 73 12.13 -7.80 -2.40
CA ASP A 73 12.87 -6.88 -1.53
C ASP A 73 13.14 -5.53 -2.20
N GLU A 74 13.43 -5.54 -3.51
CA GLU A 74 13.66 -4.34 -4.29
C GLU A 74 12.42 -3.43 -4.40
N GLU A 75 11.22 -4.01 -4.49
CA GLU A 75 9.95 -3.25 -4.50
C GLU A 75 9.62 -2.71 -3.11
N ILE A 76 9.78 -3.57 -2.10
CA ILE A 76 9.53 -3.25 -0.69
C ILE A 76 10.44 -2.10 -0.23
N ALA A 77 11.70 -2.08 -0.69
CA ALA A 77 12.65 -1.03 -0.35
C ALA A 77 12.15 0.36 -0.77
N PHE A 78 11.50 0.50 -1.94
CA PHE A 78 10.95 1.79 -2.37
C PHE A 78 9.88 2.31 -1.41
N LEU A 79 8.92 1.47 -1.00
CA LEU A 79 7.85 1.88 -0.09
C LEU A 79 8.41 2.24 1.30
N ASN A 80 9.37 1.47 1.79
CA ASN A 80 10.02 1.75 3.06
C ASN A 80 10.88 3.02 3.01
N GLN A 81 11.53 3.29 1.88
CA GLN A 81 12.28 4.53 1.70
C GLN A 81 11.39 5.77 1.83
N TRP A 82 10.17 5.77 1.28
CA TRP A 82 9.24 6.88 1.44
C TRP A 82 8.87 7.14 2.90
N VAL A 83 8.70 6.09 3.70
CA VAL A 83 8.46 6.25 5.16
C VAL A 83 9.68 6.86 5.85
N VAL A 84 10.90 6.44 5.48
CA VAL A 84 12.15 7.05 5.97
C VAL A 84 12.24 8.54 5.58
N GLU A 85 11.76 8.89 4.40
CA GLU A 85 11.73 10.28 3.89
C GLU A 85 10.63 11.15 4.54
N GLY A 86 9.79 10.56 5.40
CA GLY A 86 8.80 11.29 6.19
C GLY A 86 7.34 11.00 5.84
N TRP A 87 7.06 10.21 4.80
CA TRP A 87 5.69 9.82 4.49
C TRP A 87 5.09 8.97 5.62
N ARG A 88 3.83 9.22 5.94
CA ARG A 88 3.06 8.47 6.92
C ARG A 88 2.16 7.47 6.20
N ASP A 89 2.35 6.20 6.47
CA ASP A 89 1.43 5.12 6.06
C ASP A 89 0.24 5.12 7.02
N ALA A 90 -0.78 5.91 6.71
CA ALA A 90 -1.86 6.23 7.64
C ALA A 90 -2.55 5.00 8.22
N VAL A 91 -2.78 3.97 7.40
CA VAL A 91 -3.41 2.72 7.88
C VAL A 91 -2.49 1.97 8.84
N ARG A 92 -1.19 1.84 8.51
CA ARG A 92 -0.23 1.14 9.37
C ARG A 92 0.02 1.89 10.67
N ASP A 93 0.11 3.21 10.61
CA ASP A 93 0.30 4.05 11.80
C ASP A 93 -0.87 3.90 12.79
N LEU A 94 -2.10 3.80 12.27
CA LEU A 94 -3.31 3.62 13.10
C LEU A 94 -3.51 2.17 13.55
N ALA A 95 -3.18 1.19 12.72
CA ALA A 95 -3.32 -0.23 13.06
C ALA A 95 -2.26 -0.73 14.04
N GLY A 96 -1.07 -0.11 14.04
CA GLY A 96 0.07 -0.54 14.84
C GLY A 96 0.73 -1.81 14.31
N ASP A 97 1.45 -2.48 15.20
CA ASP A 97 2.21 -3.70 14.88
C ASP A 97 1.31 -4.96 14.97
N VAL A 98 0.46 -5.10 13.95
CA VAL A 98 -0.47 -6.24 13.83
C VAL A 98 -0.36 -6.88 12.44
N GLN A 99 -0.72 -8.15 12.33
CA GLN A 99 -0.84 -8.84 11.06
C GLN A 99 -2.05 -8.30 10.28
N GLY A 100 -1.86 -7.84 9.04
CA GLY A 100 -2.86 -7.08 8.30
C GLY A 100 -2.90 -5.60 8.75
N PRO A 101 -4.04 -4.90 8.62
CA PRO A 101 -5.24 -5.32 7.91
C PRO A 101 -4.99 -5.48 6.41
N TYR A 102 -5.69 -6.41 5.75
CA TYR A 102 -5.55 -6.62 4.31
C TYR A 102 -6.59 -5.82 3.52
N SER A 103 -6.24 -5.49 2.27
CA SER A 103 -7.12 -4.78 1.35
C SER A 103 -7.44 -5.57 0.08
N TRP A 104 -6.72 -6.66 -0.18
CA TRP A 104 -6.88 -7.51 -1.37
C TRP A 104 -6.86 -9.00 -1.02
N TRP A 105 -7.71 -9.78 -1.69
CA TRP A 105 -7.77 -11.25 -1.59
C TRP A 105 -8.02 -11.85 -2.97
N SER A 106 -7.14 -12.73 -3.42
CA SER A 106 -7.29 -13.45 -4.69
C SER A 106 -8.69 -14.07 -4.83
N TRP A 107 -9.21 -14.06 -6.06
CA TRP A 107 -10.39 -14.84 -6.42
C TRP A 107 -10.13 -16.34 -6.40
N ARG A 108 -8.87 -16.77 -6.41
CA ARG A 108 -8.49 -18.18 -6.50
C ARG A 108 -8.45 -18.84 -5.12
N GLY A 109 -8.86 -20.11 -5.11
CA GLY A 109 -8.83 -20.93 -3.89
C GLY A 109 -9.75 -20.38 -2.79
N GLN A 110 -9.31 -20.53 -1.55
CA GLN A 110 -10.03 -20.11 -0.35
C GLN A 110 -9.45 -18.82 0.26
N ALA A 111 -8.79 -17.97 -0.57
CA ALA A 111 -8.03 -16.84 -0.05
C ALA A 111 -8.90 -15.89 0.81
N PHE A 112 -10.09 -15.56 0.35
CA PHE A 112 -11.01 -14.69 1.08
C PHE A 112 -11.52 -15.35 2.38
N VAL A 113 -12.00 -16.59 2.30
CA VAL A 113 -12.55 -17.34 3.44
C VAL A 113 -11.51 -17.54 4.54
N ASN A 114 -10.27 -17.87 4.15
CA ASN A 114 -9.14 -18.07 5.06
C ASN A 114 -8.44 -16.75 5.47
N ASN A 115 -8.98 -15.61 5.04
CA ASN A 115 -8.35 -14.31 5.22
C ASN A 115 -6.87 -14.27 4.80
N ALA A 116 -6.54 -14.96 3.70
CA ALA A 116 -5.20 -14.98 3.11
C ALA A 116 -5.03 -13.78 2.17
N GLY A 117 -5.03 -12.59 2.75
CA GLY A 117 -5.00 -11.33 2.05
C GLY A 117 -3.62 -10.66 2.00
N TRP A 118 -3.56 -9.61 1.21
CA TRP A 118 -2.44 -8.67 1.07
C TRP A 118 -2.93 -7.25 1.35
N ARG A 119 -2.10 -6.41 1.96
CA ARG A 119 -2.31 -4.97 2.04
C ARG A 119 -1.48 -4.31 0.97
N ILE A 120 -2.12 -3.90 -0.11
CA ILE A 120 -1.48 -3.28 -1.29
C ILE A 120 -2.13 -1.95 -1.68
N ASP A 121 -3.24 -1.59 -1.04
CA ASP A 121 -3.90 -0.31 -1.17
C ASP A 121 -3.49 0.59 0.00
N TYR A 122 -2.94 1.75 -0.32
CA TYR A 122 -2.32 2.65 0.66
C TYR A 122 -2.95 4.04 0.66
N GLN A 123 -2.80 4.70 1.78
CA GLN A 123 -2.94 6.14 1.94
C GLN A 123 -1.66 6.67 2.59
N TYR A 124 -0.74 7.16 1.75
CA TYR A 124 0.45 7.87 2.21
C TYR A 124 0.15 9.35 2.35
N ALA A 125 0.26 9.86 3.57
CA ALA A 125 0.07 11.26 3.90
C ALA A 125 1.42 11.94 4.18
N THR A 126 1.56 13.22 3.80
CA THR A 126 2.68 14.04 4.27
C THR A 126 2.59 14.22 5.79
N PRO A 127 3.69 14.57 6.50
CA PRO A 127 3.75 14.55 7.95
C PRO A 127 2.59 15.27 8.65
N ALA A 128 2.31 16.51 8.28
CA ALA A 128 1.27 17.31 8.93
C ALA A 128 -0.15 16.75 8.73
N LEU A 129 -0.43 16.15 7.56
CA LEU A 129 -1.70 15.46 7.33
C LEU A 129 -1.74 14.12 8.06
N GLY A 130 -0.65 13.37 8.07
CA GLY A 130 -0.56 12.09 8.75
C GLY A 130 -0.84 12.17 10.24
N GLU A 131 -0.38 13.24 10.92
CA GLU A 131 -0.68 13.51 12.32
C GLU A 131 -2.18 13.73 12.61
N ARG A 132 -2.95 14.04 11.58
CA ARG A 132 -4.40 14.26 11.68
C ARG A 132 -5.24 13.01 11.39
N ALA A 133 -4.63 11.89 11.02
CA ALA A 133 -5.34 10.63 10.86
C ALA A 133 -5.90 10.15 12.22
N ARG A 134 -7.19 9.75 12.24
CA ARG A 134 -7.89 9.39 13.49
C ARG A 134 -8.39 7.95 13.51
N SER A 135 -8.87 7.46 12.37
CA SER A 135 -9.39 6.11 12.25
C SER A 135 -9.28 5.61 10.82
N PHE A 136 -9.31 4.31 10.67
CA PHE A 136 -9.41 3.67 9.36
C PHE A 136 -10.47 2.58 9.35
N ALA A 137 -10.92 2.20 8.17
CA ALA A 137 -11.76 1.03 7.95
C ALA A 137 -11.39 0.34 6.64
N ILE A 138 -11.45 -1.00 6.65
CA ILE A 138 -11.38 -1.82 5.45
C ILE A 138 -12.79 -2.34 5.19
N GLY A 139 -13.38 -1.92 4.07
CA GLY A 139 -14.75 -2.30 3.67
C GLY A 139 -14.80 -3.71 3.09
N ARG A 140 -14.26 -4.70 3.81
CA ARG A 140 -14.31 -6.10 3.42
C ARG A 140 -15.74 -6.62 3.52
N ALA A 141 -16.22 -7.29 2.46
CA ALA A 141 -17.51 -7.97 2.49
C ALA A 141 -17.55 -9.04 3.60
N ASP A 142 -18.69 -9.26 4.22
CA ASP A 142 -18.84 -10.28 5.26
C ASP A 142 -18.75 -11.68 4.67
N GLU A 143 -19.35 -11.90 3.49
CA GLU A 143 -19.35 -13.18 2.80
C GLU A 143 -18.68 -13.08 1.41
N TYR A 144 -18.17 -14.23 0.94
CA TYR A 144 -17.56 -14.34 -0.38
C TYR A 144 -18.52 -13.95 -1.52
N ALA A 145 -19.78 -14.30 -1.40
CA ALA A 145 -20.81 -14.04 -2.42
C ALA A 145 -21.17 -12.55 -2.56
N GLU A 146 -20.86 -11.74 -1.56
CA GLU A 146 -21.13 -10.30 -1.55
C GLU A 146 -20.00 -9.48 -2.17
N ARG A 147 -18.89 -10.14 -2.52
CA ARG A 147 -17.74 -9.47 -3.14
C ARG A 147 -18.07 -9.01 -4.56
N PHE A 148 -17.85 -7.75 -4.83
CA PHE A 148 -17.86 -7.18 -6.19
C PHE A 148 -16.46 -6.91 -6.75
N SER A 149 -15.42 -7.03 -5.90
CA SER A 149 -14.02 -6.83 -6.26
C SER A 149 -13.11 -7.77 -5.46
N ASP A 150 -11.90 -8.03 -5.92
CA ASP A 150 -10.84 -8.67 -5.15
C ASP A 150 -10.15 -7.68 -4.19
N HIS A 151 -10.39 -6.38 -4.34
CA HIS A 151 -10.03 -5.36 -3.35
C HIS A 151 -11.23 -4.98 -2.47
N ALA A 152 -10.93 -4.50 -1.27
CA ALA A 152 -11.89 -3.83 -0.39
C ALA A 152 -11.55 -2.33 -0.31
N PRO A 153 -12.54 -1.45 -0.21
CA PRO A 153 -12.32 -0.03 0.02
C PRO A 153 -11.49 0.20 1.30
N VAL A 154 -10.52 1.09 1.22
CA VAL A 154 -9.71 1.55 2.35
C VAL A 154 -10.09 2.98 2.66
N SER A 155 -10.69 3.21 3.82
CA SER A 155 -11.09 4.54 4.29
C SER A 155 -10.22 4.98 5.45
N VAL A 156 -9.81 6.25 5.45
CA VAL A 156 -9.13 6.90 6.59
C VAL A 156 -9.83 8.21 6.88
N THR A 157 -10.11 8.47 8.16
CA THR A 157 -10.66 9.74 8.62
C THR A 157 -9.55 10.63 9.11
N TYR A 158 -9.51 11.87 8.58
CA TYR A 158 -8.58 12.91 9.00
C TYR A 158 -9.36 14.06 9.65
N GLU A 159 -8.81 14.60 10.73
CA GLU A 159 -9.31 15.81 11.38
C GLU A 159 -8.62 17.03 10.77
N ILE A 160 -9.35 17.80 9.95
CA ILE A 160 -8.82 18.93 9.17
C ILE A 160 -9.20 20.25 9.82
#